data_5fa4af94e6364af3ea364716b4950dd0
#
_entry.id   5fa4af94e6364af3ea364716b4950dd0
#
_cell.length_a   1.000
_cell.length_b   1.000
_cell.length_c   1.000
_cell.angle_alpha   90.00
_cell.angle_beta   90.00
_cell.angle_gamma   90.00
#
_symmetry.space_group_name_H-M   'P 1'
#
loop_
_entity.id
_entity.type
_entity.pdbx_description
1 polymer ?
#
loop_
_entity_poly.entity_id
_entity_poly.type
_entity_poly.pdbx_seq_one_letter_code
_entity_poly.pdbx_strand_id
1 'polypeptide(L)'
;MLDIARIQREIQAEGADGWLLYDFHNRDAVAYRVLGLDFAKFTSRRWFYWIPVKGEPVRLTSKVEPTRLDALPGRKVPYLAWRELHARLKEILGPARKVAMQFSPIGNIPYVSLVDGGTIDLIRSLGFEVVSSAGLVQTFEAVLDDAAYQSHIQAGERVQRIKDQAFELIGNDLRAGRTLTSYDVQQFILRRYGEEGLTCMGERPIVGTNEHPADPHFEPTPENTRPIRQGDTVLIDLWAKLDRPKAIFYDITWCGFVGREPPKKYVEIFRVVRDARDAALELVRRRFAEGKPVHGYEVDDACREVVVRAGWGERFIHRTGHSIGEQVHGNGVNIDNLETKDERLLVPGICFSVEPGIYLDGEMAVRTEIDVFITPAGKVEVSGAQQRELVLID
;
A
#
# COMPACT_ATOMS: atom_id res chain seq x y z
N MET A 1 -12.57 13.06 -17.73
CA MET A 1 -14.01 12.69 -17.65
C MET A 1 -14.08 11.23 -17.20
N LEU A 2 -14.98 10.87 -16.28
CA LEU A 2 -15.12 9.50 -15.77
C LEU A 2 -15.48 8.53 -16.92
N ASP A 3 -14.67 7.49 -17.11
CA ASP A 3 -14.90 6.47 -18.18
C ASP A 3 -15.87 5.39 -17.66
N ILE A 4 -17.17 5.65 -17.80
CA ILE A 4 -18.23 4.72 -17.40
C ILE A 4 -18.13 3.40 -18.14
N ALA A 5 -17.77 3.41 -19.42
CA ALA A 5 -17.68 2.18 -20.20
C ALA A 5 -16.54 1.26 -19.69
N ARG A 6 -15.40 1.83 -19.26
CA ARG A 6 -14.34 1.07 -18.60
C ARG A 6 -14.84 0.49 -17.27
N ILE A 7 -15.50 1.31 -16.43
CA ILE A 7 -16.02 0.84 -15.13
C ILE A 7 -17.01 -0.31 -15.35
N GLN A 8 -17.91 -0.21 -16.32
CA GLN A 8 -18.88 -1.26 -16.60
C GLN A 8 -18.25 -2.57 -17.09
N ARG A 9 -17.17 -2.50 -17.86
CA ARG A 9 -16.40 -3.71 -18.25
C ARG A 9 -15.78 -4.40 -17.04
N GLU A 10 -15.20 -3.62 -16.13
CA GLU A 10 -14.58 -4.18 -14.91
C GLU A 10 -15.64 -4.75 -13.95
N ILE A 11 -16.81 -4.10 -13.80
CA ILE A 11 -17.95 -4.65 -13.06
C ILE A 11 -18.39 -6.00 -13.65
N GLN A 12 -18.44 -6.12 -14.97
CA GLN A 12 -18.78 -7.38 -15.64
C GLN A 12 -17.72 -8.46 -15.39
N ALA A 13 -16.46 -8.12 -15.42
CA ALA A 13 -15.35 -9.04 -15.14
C ALA A 13 -15.38 -9.57 -13.69
N GLU A 14 -15.77 -8.73 -12.72
CA GLU A 14 -15.97 -9.11 -11.33
C GLU A 14 -17.27 -9.90 -11.07
N GLY A 15 -18.13 -10.09 -12.08
CA GLY A 15 -19.38 -10.84 -11.97
C GLY A 15 -20.44 -10.16 -11.09
N ALA A 16 -20.39 -8.85 -10.94
CA ALA A 16 -21.40 -8.04 -10.26
C ALA A 16 -22.41 -7.44 -11.27
N ASP A 17 -23.59 -7.10 -10.79
CA ASP A 17 -24.62 -6.43 -11.63
C ASP A 17 -24.44 -4.91 -11.65
N GLY A 18 -23.60 -4.37 -10.76
CA GLY A 18 -23.22 -2.97 -10.73
C GLY A 18 -22.43 -2.63 -9.47
N TRP A 19 -21.92 -1.40 -9.45
CA TRP A 19 -21.15 -0.83 -8.34
C TRP A 19 -21.96 0.31 -7.70
N LEU A 20 -22.29 0.16 -6.43
CA LEU A 20 -22.95 1.19 -5.62
C LEU A 20 -21.93 1.89 -4.73
N LEU A 21 -21.45 3.03 -5.21
CA LEU A 21 -20.61 3.91 -4.42
C LEU A 21 -21.50 4.75 -3.48
N TYR A 22 -21.04 4.96 -2.27
CA TYR A 22 -21.79 5.61 -1.21
C TYR A 22 -20.86 6.48 -0.37
N ASP A 23 -21.37 7.60 0.12
CA ASP A 23 -20.69 8.32 1.19
C ASP A 23 -21.65 9.09 2.09
N PHE A 24 -21.18 9.32 3.31
CA PHE A 24 -21.73 10.17 4.33
C PHE A 24 -20.60 10.81 5.14
N HIS A 25 -20.51 12.13 5.13
CA HIS A 25 -19.49 12.89 5.87
C HIS A 25 -18.04 12.67 5.41
N ASN A 26 -17.82 12.52 4.10
CA ASN A 26 -16.51 12.33 3.49
C ASN A 26 -15.71 11.16 4.10
N ARG A 27 -16.37 10.01 4.35
CA ARG A 27 -15.73 8.82 4.93
C ARG A 27 -15.08 7.91 3.90
N ASP A 28 -15.66 7.85 2.70
CA ASP A 28 -15.17 6.98 1.64
C ASP A 28 -14.25 7.73 0.66
N ALA A 29 -12.99 7.94 1.09
CA ALA A 29 -11.98 8.60 0.26
C ALA A 29 -11.73 7.88 -1.08
N VAL A 30 -11.92 6.56 -1.13
CA VAL A 30 -11.79 5.76 -2.36
C VAL A 30 -12.86 6.15 -3.37
N ALA A 31 -14.13 6.24 -2.95
CA ALA A 31 -15.22 6.69 -3.84
C ALA A 31 -14.94 8.06 -4.43
N TYR A 32 -14.40 8.99 -3.63
CA TYR A 32 -14.03 10.33 -4.12
C TYR A 32 -12.94 10.28 -5.19
N ARG A 33 -11.87 9.51 -4.97
CA ARG A 33 -10.77 9.41 -5.95
C ARG A 33 -11.22 8.73 -7.23
N VAL A 34 -11.90 7.60 -7.12
CA VAL A 34 -12.43 6.85 -8.28
C VAL A 34 -13.38 7.71 -9.12
N LEU A 35 -14.24 8.49 -8.47
CA LEU A 35 -15.21 9.36 -9.16
C LEU A 35 -14.62 10.73 -9.55
N GLY A 36 -13.41 11.07 -9.14
CA GLY A 36 -12.81 12.38 -9.37
C GLY A 36 -13.56 13.52 -8.69
N LEU A 37 -14.15 13.26 -7.52
CA LEU A 37 -14.89 14.25 -6.73
C LEU A 37 -13.94 15.01 -5.80
N ASP A 38 -14.23 16.29 -5.61
CA ASP A 38 -13.51 17.13 -4.66
C ASP A 38 -13.78 16.68 -3.22
N PHE A 39 -12.77 16.13 -2.56
CA PHE A 39 -12.82 15.67 -1.19
C PHE A 39 -12.89 16.82 -0.17
N ALA A 40 -12.37 18.01 -0.51
CA ALA A 40 -12.43 19.18 0.35
C ALA A 40 -13.86 19.73 0.48
N LYS A 41 -14.72 19.43 -0.49
CA LYS A 41 -16.13 19.82 -0.43
C LYS A 41 -16.89 18.90 0.53
N PHE A 42 -17.17 19.38 1.72
CA PHE A 42 -17.86 18.63 2.76
C PHE A 42 -19.26 18.18 2.33
N THR A 43 -19.62 16.96 2.73
CA THR A 43 -20.92 16.34 2.49
C THR A 43 -21.60 16.03 3.82
N SER A 44 -22.78 16.62 4.05
CA SER A 44 -23.53 16.42 5.30
C SER A 44 -24.73 15.47 5.16
N ARG A 45 -24.98 15.01 3.94
CA ARG A 45 -26.09 14.09 3.62
C ARG A 45 -25.59 12.92 2.82
N ARG A 46 -26.24 11.75 3.03
CA ARG A 46 -25.92 10.53 2.26
C ARG A 46 -26.16 10.77 0.78
N TRP A 47 -25.21 10.33 -0.04
CA TRP A 47 -25.40 10.18 -1.47
C TRP A 47 -25.05 8.77 -1.89
N PHE A 48 -25.63 8.32 -3.03
CA PHE A 48 -25.32 7.06 -3.65
C PHE A 48 -25.13 7.31 -5.15
N TYR A 49 -24.14 6.63 -5.73
CA TYR A 49 -23.91 6.64 -7.16
C TYR A 49 -23.90 5.19 -7.65
N TRP A 50 -24.96 4.83 -8.35
CA TRP A 50 -25.13 3.51 -8.90
C TRP A 50 -24.61 3.46 -10.33
N ILE A 51 -23.62 2.60 -10.59
CA ILE A 51 -23.11 2.31 -11.93
C ILE A 51 -23.52 0.87 -12.25
N PRO A 52 -24.61 0.65 -13.03
CA PRO A 52 -25.02 -0.68 -13.45
C PRO A 52 -24.02 -1.26 -14.46
N VAL A 53 -23.90 -2.58 -14.53
CA VAL A 53 -23.06 -3.27 -15.52
C VAL A 53 -23.46 -2.90 -16.97
N LYS A 54 -24.71 -2.54 -17.19
CA LYS A 54 -25.23 -2.01 -18.48
C LYS A 54 -26.25 -0.92 -18.22
N GLY A 55 -26.22 0.12 -19.06
CA GLY A 55 -27.17 1.22 -18.97
C GLY A 55 -26.60 2.49 -18.34
N GLU A 56 -27.46 3.45 -18.09
CA GLU A 56 -27.09 4.76 -17.59
C GLU A 56 -26.85 4.74 -16.08
N PRO A 57 -25.77 5.34 -15.55
CA PRO A 57 -25.58 5.52 -14.11
C PRO A 57 -26.68 6.39 -13.48
N VAL A 58 -26.84 6.23 -12.15
CA VAL A 58 -27.86 6.99 -11.39
C VAL A 58 -27.23 7.67 -10.18
N ARG A 59 -27.48 8.97 -10.07
CA ARG A 59 -27.09 9.85 -8.97
C ARG A 59 -28.25 9.99 -8.01
N LEU A 60 -28.18 9.41 -6.83
CA LEU A 60 -29.18 9.52 -5.77
C LEU A 60 -28.66 10.49 -4.71
N THR A 61 -29.29 11.68 -4.62
CA THR A 61 -28.84 12.78 -3.75
C THR A 61 -29.97 13.32 -2.90
N SER A 62 -29.61 13.82 -1.70
CA SER A 62 -30.57 14.51 -0.87
C SER A 62 -31.01 15.84 -1.50
N LYS A 63 -32.28 16.22 -1.31
CA LYS A 63 -32.78 17.56 -1.69
C LYS A 63 -32.09 18.70 -0.91
N VAL A 64 -31.41 18.41 0.18
CA VAL A 64 -30.62 19.39 0.95
C VAL A 64 -29.28 19.68 0.24
N GLU A 65 -28.70 18.68 -0.45
CA GLU A 65 -27.45 18.81 -1.20
C GLU A 65 -27.64 18.30 -2.64
N PRO A 66 -28.54 18.93 -3.42
CA PRO A 66 -28.98 18.36 -4.69
C PRO A 66 -27.90 18.35 -5.77
N THR A 67 -26.85 19.15 -5.65
CA THR A 67 -25.79 19.34 -6.63
C THR A 67 -24.54 18.53 -6.36
N ARG A 68 -24.52 17.71 -5.28
CA ARG A 68 -23.30 17.01 -4.83
C ARG A 68 -22.63 16.15 -5.90
N LEU A 69 -23.41 15.47 -6.74
CA LEU A 69 -22.92 14.60 -7.80
C LEU A 69 -23.13 15.17 -9.21
N ASP A 70 -23.35 16.48 -9.38
CA ASP A 70 -23.68 17.06 -10.68
C ASP A 70 -22.51 17.04 -11.68
N ALA A 71 -21.28 16.86 -11.23
CA ALA A 71 -20.11 16.65 -12.09
C ALA A 71 -20.08 15.24 -12.74
N LEU A 72 -20.88 14.28 -12.23
CA LEU A 72 -20.91 12.91 -12.70
C LEU A 72 -21.99 12.72 -13.79
N PRO A 73 -21.76 11.83 -14.76
CA PRO A 73 -22.78 11.47 -15.74
C PRO A 73 -23.92 10.68 -15.10
N GLY A 74 -25.05 10.63 -15.81
CA GLY A 74 -26.18 9.79 -15.42
C GLY A 74 -27.40 10.54 -14.93
N ARG A 75 -28.48 9.81 -14.73
CA ARG A 75 -29.79 10.33 -14.30
C ARG A 75 -29.77 10.76 -12.84
N LYS A 76 -30.35 11.90 -12.54
CA LYS A 76 -30.46 12.43 -11.16
C LYS A 76 -31.77 11.99 -10.53
N VAL A 77 -31.70 11.46 -9.31
CA VAL A 77 -32.84 11.06 -8.49
C VAL A 77 -32.72 11.71 -7.12
N PRO A 78 -33.55 12.70 -6.79
CA PRO A 78 -33.53 13.31 -5.47
C PRO A 78 -34.33 12.50 -4.45
N TYR A 79 -33.97 12.59 -3.17
CA TYR A 79 -34.77 12.13 -2.03
C TYR A 79 -34.81 13.19 -0.92
N LEU A 80 -35.85 13.15 -0.07
CA LEU A 80 -35.97 13.99 1.12
C LEU A 80 -36.06 13.15 2.39
N ALA A 81 -37.05 12.28 2.49
CA ALA A 81 -37.28 11.46 3.67
C ALA A 81 -36.54 10.12 3.58
N TRP A 82 -36.23 9.53 4.76
CA TRP A 82 -35.56 8.22 4.81
C TRP A 82 -36.38 7.10 4.14
N ARG A 83 -37.72 7.14 4.23
CA ARG A 83 -38.59 6.19 3.54
C ARG A 83 -38.49 6.34 2.02
N GLU A 84 -38.41 7.57 1.55
CA GLU A 84 -38.19 7.85 0.11
C GLU A 84 -36.81 7.35 -0.34
N LEU A 85 -35.75 7.57 0.46
CA LEU A 85 -34.40 7.05 0.18
C LEU A 85 -34.45 5.51 -0.03
N HIS A 86 -35.06 4.77 0.90
CA HIS A 86 -35.16 3.29 0.78
C HIS A 86 -35.93 2.86 -0.47
N ALA A 87 -37.06 3.51 -0.78
CA ALA A 87 -37.83 3.24 -1.98
C ALA A 87 -37.02 3.54 -3.26
N ARG A 88 -36.32 4.67 -3.30
CA ARG A 88 -35.45 5.03 -4.43
C ARG A 88 -34.25 4.09 -4.59
N LEU A 89 -33.62 3.67 -3.52
CA LEU A 89 -32.57 2.65 -3.60
C LEU A 89 -33.07 1.37 -4.24
N LYS A 90 -34.23 0.86 -3.80
CA LYS A 90 -34.85 -0.31 -4.39
C LYS A 90 -35.19 -0.13 -5.88
N GLU A 91 -35.70 1.05 -6.24
CA GLU A 91 -36.02 1.41 -7.63
C GLU A 91 -34.78 1.45 -8.53
N ILE A 92 -33.72 2.15 -8.11
CA ILE A 92 -32.53 2.37 -8.96
C ILE A 92 -31.67 1.11 -9.11
N LEU A 93 -31.63 0.25 -8.08
CA LEU A 93 -30.94 -1.03 -8.15
C LEU A 93 -31.72 -2.05 -9.03
N GLY A 94 -33.05 -1.89 -9.11
CA GLY A 94 -33.92 -2.59 -10.06
C GLY A 94 -33.77 -4.11 -10.03
N PRO A 95 -33.42 -4.75 -11.18
CA PRO A 95 -33.30 -6.19 -11.30
C PRO A 95 -31.95 -6.76 -10.85
N ALA A 96 -31.04 -5.91 -10.34
CA ALA A 96 -29.74 -6.38 -9.84
C ALA A 96 -29.90 -7.44 -8.76
N ARG A 97 -28.99 -8.38 -8.69
CA ARG A 97 -28.87 -9.36 -7.60
C ARG A 97 -27.65 -9.09 -6.76
N LYS A 98 -26.49 -8.92 -7.42
CA LYS A 98 -25.17 -8.68 -6.82
C LYS A 98 -24.78 -7.23 -6.93
N VAL A 99 -24.72 -6.52 -5.82
CA VAL A 99 -24.34 -5.11 -5.72
C VAL A 99 -22.96 -5.03 -5.10
N ALA A 100 -21.95 -4.61 -5.89
CA ALA A 100 -20.62 -4.37 -5.38
C ALA A 100 -20.61 -3.08 -4.54
N MET A 101 -20.01 -3.14 -3.37
CA MET A 101 -19.81 -1.99 -2.47
C MET A 101 -18.44 -2.07 -1.79
N GLN A 102 -17.93 -0.94 -1.27
CA GLN A 102 -16.72 -0.95 -0.45
C GLN A 102 -17.00 -1.64 0.89
N PHE A 103 -17.02 -2.93 0.83
CA PHE A 103 -17.31 -3.86 1.90
C PHE A 103 -16.40 -5.08 1.80
N SER A 104 -15.84 -5.53 2.92
CA SER A 104 -15.09 -6.77 3.01
C SER A 104 -15.79 -7.75 3.95
N PRO A 105 -16.20 -8.94 3.46
CA PRO A 105 -16.77 -9.96 4.33
C PRO A 105 -15.83 -10.28 5.49
N ILE A 106 -16.39 -10.37 6.70
CA ILE A 106 -15.68 -10.64 7.96
C ILE A 106 -14.44 -9.75 8.23
N GLY A 107 -14.29 -8.66 7.47
CA GLY A 107 -13.18 -7.72 7.65
C GLY A 107 -11.83 -8.20 7.11
N ASN A 108 -11.79 -9.20 6.23
CA ASN A 108 -10.55 -9.76 5.67
C ASN A 108 -9.66 -8.72 4.99
N ILE A 109 -10.25 -7.66 4.41
CA ILE A 109 -9.52 -6.57 3.76
C ILE A 109 -10.07 -5.24 4.27
N PRO A 110 -9.63 -4.77 5.44
CA PRO A 110 -10.17 -3.56 6.07
C PRO A 110 -9.99 -2.30 5.23
N TYR A 111 -8.95 -2.22 4.42
CA TYR A 111 -8.63 -1.09 3.52
C TYR A 111 -9.76 -0.72 2.56
N VAL A 112 -10.59 -1.69 2.17
CA VAL A 112 -11.73 -1.49 1.25
C VAL A 112 -13.08 -1.57 1.95
N SER A 113 -13.13 -1.73 3.27
CA SER A 113 -14.39 -1.85 4.04
C SER A 113 -14.79 -0.49 4.61
N LEU A 114 -15.18 0.44 3.73
CA LEU A 114 -15.44 1.85 4.06
C LEU A 114 -16.92 2.18 4.23
N VAL A 115 -17.82 1.32 3.71
CA VAL A 115 -19.25 1.47 3.88
C VAL A 115 -19.66 0.94 5.25
N ASP A 116 -20.41 1.73 6.01
CA ASP A 116 -20.87 1.33 7.35
C ASP A 116 -21.84 0.13 7.32
N GLY A 117 -21.80 -0.67 8.41
CA GLY A 117 -22.60 -1.88 8.52
C GLY A 117 -24.10 -1.64 8.36
N GLY A 118 -24.62 -0.52 8.87
CA GLY A 118 -26.05 -0.17 8.74
C GLY A 118 -26.46 0.09 7.28
N THR A 119 -25.59 0.67 6.48
CA THR A 119 -25.85 0.84 5.03
C THR A 119 -25.79 -0.50 4.31
N ILE A 120 -24.84 -1.38 4.65
CA ILE A 120 -24.80 -2.76 4.11
C ILE A 120 -26.09 -3.52 4.45
N ASP A 121 -26.54 -3.45 5.71
CA ASP A 121 -27.77 -4.10 6.15
C ASP A 121 -29.01 -3.53 5.45
N LEU A 122 -29.05 -2.22 5.22
CA LEU A 122 -30.11 -1.59 4.43
C LEU A 122 -30.19 -2.19 3.03
N ILE A 123 -29.09 -2.27 2.28
CA ILE A 123 -29.08 -2.81 0.92
C ILE A 123 -29.52 -4.29 0.91
N ARG A 124 -29.02 -5.09 1.88
CA ARG A 124 -29.44 -6.49 2.06
C ARG A 124 -30.94 -6.62 2.38
N SER A 125 -31.47 -5.74 3.24
CA SER A 125 -32.90 -5.76 3.62
C SER A 125 -33.83 -5.42 2.45
N LEU A 126 -33.33 -4.73 1.43
CA LEU A 126 -34.04 -4.43 0.18
C LEU A 126 -34.06 -5.63 -0.79
N GLY A 127 -33.37 -6.73 -0.48
CA GLY A 127 -33.35 -7.98 -1.23
C GLY A 127 -32.10 -8.16 -2.13
N PHE A 128 -31.05 -7.38 -1.95
CA PHE A 128 -29.82 -7.46 -2.76
C PHE A 128 -28.71 -8.19 -2.01
N GLU A 129 -27.92 -8.97 -2.75
CA GLU A 129 -26.65 -9.51 -2.26
C GLU A 129 -25.58 -8.44 -2.35
N VAL A 130 -24.95 -8.08 -1.22
CA VAL A 130 -23.80 -7.16 -1.23
C VAL A 130 -22.52 -7.98 -1.34
N VAL A 131 -21.76 -7.71 -2.40
CA VAL A 131 -20.44 -8.29 -2.65
C VAL A 131 -19.33 -7.24 -2.50
N SER A 132 -18.10 -7.69 -2.26
CA SER A 132 -16.95 -6.80 -2.16
C SER A 132 -16.63 -6.12 -3.48
N SER A 133 -16.29 -4.84 -3.45
CA SER A 133 -15.72 -4.11 -4.59
C SER A 133 -14.18 -4.09 -4.57
N ALA A 134 -13.53 -4.96 -3.80
CA ALA A 134 -12.08 -4.92 -3.60
C ALA A 134 -11.27 -5.02 -4.92
N GLY A 135 -11.70 -5.86 -5.87
CA GLY A 135 -11.09 -5.95 -7.19
C GLY A 135 -11.28 -4.68 -8.02
N LEU A 136 -12.49 -4.09 -7.98
CA LEU A 136 -12.76 -2.80 -8.64
C LEU A 136 -11.88 -1.69 -8.05
N VAL A 137 -11.79 -1.60 -6.72
CA VAL A 137 -10.92 -0.62 -6.04
C VAL A 137 -9.48 -0.80 -6.49
N GLN A 138 -8.96 -2.02 -6.50
CA GLN A 138 -7.61 -2.32 -6.98
C GLN A 138 -7.40 -1.84 -8.44
N THR A 139 -8.34 -2.14 -9.33
CA THR A 139 -8.25 -1.77 -10.75
C THR A 139 -8.21 -0.25 -10.97
N PHE A 140 -8.91 0.53 -10.15
CA PHE A 140 -9.00 1.99 -10.33
C PHE A 140 -8.05 2.79 -9.44
N GLU A 141 -7.51 2.21 -8.36
CA GLU A 141 -6.64 2.89 -7.40
C GLU A 141 -5.18 2.41 -7.44
N ALA A 142 -4.92 1.16 -7.85
CA ALA A 142 -3.60 0.55 -7.72
C ALA A 142 -2.96 0.12 -9.04
N VAL A 143 -3.72 0.05 -10.14
CA VAL A 143 -3.15 -0.23 -11.46
C VAL A 143 -2.54 1.04 -12.02
N LEU A 144 -1.22 1.06 -12.14
CA LEU A 144 -0.42 2.18 -12.60
C LEU A 144 -0.43 2.27 -14.14
N ASP A 145 -0.59 3.47 -14.66
CA ASP A 145 -0.28 3.76 -16.05
C ASP A 145 1.24 3.99 -16.24
N ASP A 146 1.68 4.12 -17.48
CA ASP A 146 3.09 4.31 -17.80
C ASP A 146 3.69 5.56 -17.12
N ALA A 147 2.93 6.66 -17.04
CA ALA A 147 3.40 7.90 -16.42
C ALA A 147 3.56 7.76 -14.90
N ALA A 148 2.64 7.04 -14.25
CA ALA A 148 2.68 6.70 -12.84
C ALA A 148 3.89 5.79 -12.55
N TYR A 149 4.07 4.71 -13.33
CA TYR A 149 5.22 3.82 -13.17
C TYR A 149 6.55 4.54 -13.41
N GLN A 150 6.66 5.41 -14.43
CA GLN A 150 7.87 6.22 -14.66
C GLN A 150 8.15 7.17 -13.49
N SER A 151 7.12 7.68 -12.80
CA SER A 151 7.34 8.50 -11.61
C SER A 151 7.93 7.71 -10.44
N HIS A 152 7.50 6.45 -10.28
CA HIS A 152 8.05 5.51 -9.31
C HIS A 152 9.54 5.20 -9.59
N ILE A 153 9.90 4.89 -10.84
CA ILE A 153 11.29 4.65 -11.23
C ILE A 153 12.18 5.88 -10.96
N GLN A 154 11.72 7.09 -11.35
CA GLN A 154 12.46 8.33 -11.10
C GLN A 154 12.62 8.63 -9.60
N ALA A 155 11.61 8.33 -8.78
CA ALA A 155 11.75 8.42 -7.33
C ALA A 155 12.77 7.40 -6.82
N GLY A 156 12.70 6.16 -7.31
CA GLY A 156 13.60 5.07 -6.93
C GLY A 156 15.06 5.37 -7.20
N GLU A 157 15.40 5.93 -8.38
CA GLU A 157 16.78 6.33 -8.72
C GLU A 157 17.35 7.33 -7.69
N ARG A 158 16.51 8.26 -7.21
CA ARG A 158 16.90 9.26 -6.21
C ARG A 158 16.98 8.67 -4.81
N VAL A 159 15.98 7.89 -4.40
CA VAL A 159 15.95 7.23 -3.09
C VAL A 159 17.15 6.27 -2.94
N GLN A 160 17.46 5.46 -3.94
CA GLN A 160 18.63 4.58 -3.93
C GLN A 160 19.92 5.35 -3.73
N ARG A 161 20.10 6.46 -4.45
CA ARG A 161 21.28 7.34 -4.30
C ARG A 161 21.36 7.96 -2.91
N ILE A 162 20.21 8.42 -2.36
CA ILE A 162 20.17 9.02 -1.03
C ILE A 162 20.50 7.97 0.04
N LYS A 163 20.02 6.74 -0.11
CA LYS A 163 20.37 5.61 0.76
C LYS A 163 21.88 5.38 0.77
N ASP A 164 22.53 5.32 -0.41
CA ASP A 164 23.99 5.14 -0.49
C ASP A 164 24.72 6.28 0.21
N GLN A 165 24.31 7.52 -0.04
CA GLN A 165 24.86 8.70 0.63
C GLN A 165 24.66 8.72 2.15
N ALA A 166 23.57 8.14 2.65
CA ALA A 166 23.33 8.02 4.09
C ALA A 166 24.32 7.04 4.75
N PHE A 167 24.57 5.90 4.13
CA PHE A 167 25.60 4.96 4.61
C PHE A 167 27.01 5.56 4.49
N GLU A 168 27.32 6.26 3.39
CA GLU A 168 28.60 6.97 3.22
C GLU A 168 28.79 8.07 4.28
N LEU A 169 27.74 8.83 4.62
CA LEU A 169 27.79 9.84 5.68
C LEU A 169 28.21 9.23 7.02
N ILE A 170 27.62 8.10 7.39
CA ILE A 170 27.97 7.40 8.64
C ILE A 170 29.47 7.07 8.63
N GLY A 171 30.00 6.44 7.60
CA GLY A 171 31.41 6.09 7.50
C GLY A 171 32.32 7.33 7.51
N ASN A 172 31.99 8.37 6.77
CA ASN A 172 32.78 9.60 6.68
C ASN A 172 32.86 10.31 8.04
N ASP A 173 31.75 10.40 8.78
CA ASP A 173 31.71 11.07 10.06
C ASP A 173 32.49 10.30 11.13
N LEU A 174 32.35 8.97 11.15
CA LEU A 174 33.13 8.11 12.06
C LEU A 174 34.63 8.22 11.81
N ARG A 175 35.08 8.16 10.54
CA ARG A 175 36.51 8.36 10.19
C ARG A 175 37.03 9.74 10.58
N ALA A 176 36.20 10.75 10.52
CA ALA A 176 36.55 12.11 10.93
C ALA A 176 36.46 12.34 12.44
N GLY A 177 36.08 11.33 13.23
CA GLY A 177 35.89 11.45 14.68
C GLY A 177 34.68 12.31 15.08
N ARG A 178 33.73 12.52 14.17
CA ARG A 178 32.51 13.26 14.46
C ARG A 178 31.45 12.34 15.03
N THR A 179 30.66 12.89 15.95
CA THR A 179 29.49 12.18 16.51
C THR A 179 28.31 12.35 15.57
N LEU A 180 27.73 11.25 15.13
CA LEU A 180 26.54 11.18 14.32
C LEU A 180 25.51 10.28 14.99
N THR A 181 24.23 10.65 14.98
CA THR A 181 23.13 9.88 15.56
C THR A 181 22.18 9.39 14.48
N SER A 182 21.30 8.42 14.82
CA SER A 182 20.23 8.00 13.91
C SER A 182 19.34 9.16 13.47
N TYR A 183 19.08 10.11 14.38
CA TYR A 183 18.32 11.31 14.08
C TYR A 183 19.03 12.20 13.06
N ASP A 184 20.35 12.39 13.18
CA ASP A 184 21.13 13.20 12.23
C ASP A 184 21.09 12.58 10.83
N VAL A 185 21.16 11.24 10.73
CA VAL A 185 21.03 10.52 9.45
C VAL A 185 19.63 10.69 8.86
N GLN A 186 18.57 10.59 9.67
CA GLN A 186 17.20 10.86 9.21
C GLN A 186 17.07 12.30 8.69
N GLN A 187 17.60 13.30 9.41
CA GLN A 187 17.56 14.70 8.99
C GLN A 187 18.37 14.93 7.69
N PHE A 188 19.47 14.20 7.51
CA PHE A 188 20.20 14.19 6.26
C PHE A 188 19.32 13.70 5.11
N ILE A 189 18.65 12.53 5.27
CA ILE A 189 17.74 11.95 4.25
C ILE A 189 16.62 12.94 3.90
N LEU A 190 15.96 13.52 4.90
CA LEU A 190 14.87 14.49 4.69
C LEU A 190 15.33 15.73 3.94
N ARG A 191 16.51 16.26 4.26
CA ARG A 191 17.12 17.38 3.52
C ARG A 191 17.38 16.99 2.07
N ARG A 192 17.95 15.81 1.83
CA ARG A 192 18.21 15.31 0.47
C ARG A 192 16.91 15.09 -0.31
N TYR A 193 15.82 14.66 0.33
CA TYR A 193 14.51 14.60 -0.32
C TYR A 193 14.10 15.98 -0.87
N GLY A 194 14.18 17.02 -0.05
CA GLY A 194 13.87 18.39 -0.51
C GLY A 194 14.76 18.86 -1.67
N GLU A 195 16.07 18.60 -1.60
CA GLU A 195 17.04 18.97 -2.64
C GLU A 195 16.81 18.21 -3.97
N GLU A 196 16.30 16.99 -3.90
CA GLU A 196 16.02 16.13 -5.07
C GLU A 196 14.56 16.24 -5.56
N GLY A 197 13.74 17.12 -4.97
CA GLY A 197 12.33 17.29 -5.34
C GLY A 197 11.47 16.06 -5.01
N LEU A 198 11.77 15.42 -3.89
CA LEU A 198 11.02 14.29 -3.33
C LEU A 198 10.20 14.74 -2.11
N THR A 199 9.15 13.98 -1.81
CA THR A 199 8.35 14.12 -0.59
C THR A 199 8.02 12.75 0.00
N CYS A 200 8.06 12.66 1.34
CA CYS A 200 7.53 11.53 2.09
C CYS A 200 6.14 11.83 2.70
N MET A 201 5.51 12.95 2.31
CA MET A 201 4.19 13.40 2.75
C MET A 201 4.02 13.49 4.27
N GLY A 202 5.12 13.74 5.01
CA GLY A 202 5.12 13.88 6.46
C GLY A 202 5.42 12.60 7.25
N GLU A 203 5.39 11.45 6.61
CA GLU A 203 5.86 10.18 7.18
C GLU A 203 7.37 10.08 7.01
N ARG A 204 8.13 10.06 8.12
CA ARG A 204 9.58 10.23 8.06
C ARG A 204 10.30 8.89 7.91
N PRO A 205 11.48 8.85 7.23
CA PRO A 205 12.31 7.66 7.14
C PRO A 205 12.67 7.11 8.52
N ILE A 206 12.78 5.80 8.63
CA ILE A 206 13.25 5.11 9.82
C ILE A 206 14.77 4.92 9.71
N VAL A 207 15.50 5.36 10.73
CA VAL A 207 16.92 5.06 10.90
C VAL A 207 17.11 4.53 12.31
N GLY A 208 17.49 3.27 12.43
CA GLY A 208 17.67 2.63 13.73
C GLY A 208 19.00 1.89 13.84
N THR A 209 19.54 1.82 15.05
CA THR A 209 20.76 1.06 15.38
C THR A 209 20.47 0.04 16.46
N ASN A 210 21.10 -1.14 16.33
CA ASN A 210 21.02 -2.25 17.29
C ASN A 210 19.57 -2.62 17.64
N GLU A 211 19.14 -2.41 18.89
CA GLU A 211 17.80 -2.76 19.38
C GLU A 211 16.68 -1.81 18.90
N HIS A 212 16.99 -0.59 18.46
CA HIS A 212 15.97 0.37 18.06
C HIS A 212 15.05 -0.15 16.95
N PRO A 213 15.56 -0.77 15.86
CA PRO A 213 14.69 -1.30 14.81
C PRO A 213 13.87 -2.53 15.24
N ALA A 214 14.04 -3.05 16.48
CA ALA A 214 13.16 -4.10 16.98
C ALA A 214 11.72 -3.62 17.18
N ASP A 215 11.50 -2.31 17.29
CA ASP A 215 10.24 -1.67 17.00
C ASP A 215 10.18 -1.34 15.50
N PRO A 216 9.31 -2.01 14.70
CA PRO A 216 9.24 -1.79 13.25
C PRO A 216 8.92 -0.36 12.83
N HIS A 217 8.29 0.42 13.71
CA HIS A 217 7.93 1.82 13.49
C HIS A 217 8.78 2.80 14.30
N PHE A 218 9.98 2.38 14.72
CA PHE A 218 10.89 3.26 15.45
C PHE A 218 11.20 4.52 14.64
N GLU A 219 10.77 5.67 15.13
CA GLU A 219 11.14 6.97 14.58
C GLU A 219 12.18 7.63 15.48
N PRO A 220 13.39 7.93 14.97
CA PRO A 220 14.41 8.60 15.78
C PRO A 220 14.01 10.06 16.04
N THR A 221 14.18 10.48 17.30
CA THR A 221 14.00 11.87 17.76
C THR A 221 15.28 12.33 18.47
N PRO A 222 15.45 13.64 18.74
CA PRO A 222 16.58 14.11 19.53
C PRO A 222 16.68 13.45 20.92
N GLU A 223 15.55 13.01 21.49
CA GLU A 223 15.46 12.46 22.84
C GLU A 223 15.72 10.95 22.90
N ASN A 224 15.35 10.19 21.85
CA ASN A 224 15.46 8.72 21.82
C ASN A 224 16.64 8.19 20.98
N THR A 225 17.37 9.09 20.34
CA THR A 225 18.53 8.74 19.51
C THR A 225 19.80 8.56 20.33
N ARG A 226 20.79 7.88 19.74
CA ARG A 226 22.12 7.76 20.31
C ARG A 226 23.21 7.82 19.26
N PRO A 227 24.48 8.10 19.64
CA PRO A 227 25.61 8.07 18.72
C PRO A 227 25.79 6.71 18.06
N ILE A 228 25.96 6.72 16.76
CA ILE A 228 26.35 5.55 15.96
C ILE A 228 27.84 5.29 16.20
N ARG A 229 28.21 4.05 16.45
CA ARG A 229 29.57 3.66 16.84
C ARG A 229 30.04 2.43 16.08
N GLN A 230 31.34 2.22 16.11
CA GLN A 230 31.96 0.96 15.65
C GLN A 230 31.31 -0.24 16.34
N GLY A 231 30.90 -1.24 15.57
CA GLY A 231 30.22 -2.45 16.05
C GLY A 231 28.69 -2.37 16.03
N ASP A 232 28.10 -1.21 15.69
CA ASP A 232 26.64 -1.07 15.62
C ASP A 232 26.08 -1.67 14.33
N THR A 233 24.91 -2.33 14.44
CA THR A 233 24.05 -2.62 13.29
C THR A 233 23.26 -1.37 12.94
N VAL A 234 22.97 -1.19 11.64
CA VAL A 234 22.21 -0.04 11.12
C VAL A 234 21.11 -0.56 10.22
N LEU A 235 19.88 -0.10 10.43
CA LEU A 235 18.77 -0.30 9.54
C LEU A 235 18.30 1.07 9.04
N ILE A 236 18.18 1.24 7.72
CA ILE A 236 17.60 2.43 7.09
C ILE A 236 16.44 1.97 6.23
N ASP A 237 15.25 2.47 6.58
CA ASP A 237 14.02 2.28 5.87
C ASP A 237 13.51 3.64 5.40
N LEU A 238 13.36 3.78 4.07
CA LEU A 238 13.14 5.07 3.47
C LEU A 238 12.27 5.00 2.22
N TRP A 239 11.24 5.82 2.23
CA TRP A 239 10.26 5.94 1.16
C TRP A 239 10.07 7.39 0.74
N ALA A 240 9.90 7.60 -0.54
CA ALA A 240 9.55 8.90 -1.09
C ALA A 240 8.95 8.78 -2.49
N LYS A 241 8.28 9.83 -2.92
CA LYS A 241 7.83 10.02 -4.30
C LYS A 241 8.22 11.40 -4.81
N LEU A 242 8.12 11.61 -6.12
CA LEU A 242 8.27 12.95 -6.67
C LEU A 242 7.23 13.89 -6.04
N ASP A 243 7.64 15.10 -5.68
CA ASP A 243 6.74 16.12 -5.11
C ASP A 243 5.84 16.73 -6.21
N ARG A 244 4.91 15.91 -6.69
CA ARG A 244 3.89 16.29 -7.67
C ARG A 244 2.66 15.37 -7.55
N PRO A 245 1.48 15.84 -7.98
CA PRO A 245 0.27 15.00 -8.01
C PRO A 245 0.49 13.73 -8.85
N LYS A 246 -0.17 12.65 -8.43
CA LYS A 246 -0.15 11.32 -9.08
C LYS A 246 1.21 10.66 -9.19
N ALA A 247 2.21 11.16 -8.47
CA ALA A 247 3.48 10.47 -8.34
C ALA A 247 3.34 9.27 -7.39
N ILE A 248 4.04 8.18 -7.71
CA ILE A 248 3.99 6.93 -6.99
C ILE A 248 5.20 6.82 -6.08
N PHE A 249 4.98 6.34 -4.87
CA PHE A 249 6.04 6.09 -3.90
C PHE A 249 7.02 5.02 -4.40
N TYR A 250 8.23 5.13 -3.92
CA TYR A 250 9.27 4.11 -3.94
C TYR A 250 9.68 3.84 -2.51
N ASP A 251 9.84 2.57 -2.13
CA ASP A 251 10.05 2.14 -0.75
C ASP A 251 11.11 1.06 -0.65
N ILE A 252 12.08 1.22 0.25
CA ILE A 252 13.16 0.25 0.46
C ILE A 252 13.68 0.26 1.88
N THR A 253 14.01 -0.91 2.39
CA THR A 253 14.76 -1.09 3.64
C THR A 253 16.11 -1.77 3.37
N TRP A 254 17.17 -1.21 3.95
CA TRP A 254 18.53 -1.74 3.86
C TRP A 254 19.19 -1.87 5.22
N CYS A 255 19.99 -2.92 5.38
CA CYS A 255 20.75 -3.21 6.59
C CYS A 255 22.24 -3.01 6.38
N GLY A 256 22.92 -2.44 7.39
CA GLY A 256 24.36 -2.24 7.42
C GLY A 256 24.97 -2.61 8.78
N PHE A 257 26.28 -2.62 8.80
CA PHE A 257 27.08 -2.82 10.01
C PHE A 257 28.29 -1.88 10.01
N VAL A 258 28.50 -1.21 11.12
CA VAL A 258 29.65 -0.32 11.30
C VAL A 258 30.88 -1.14 11.65
N GLY A 259 31.67 -1.44 10.61
CA GLY A 259 32.86 -2.31 10.71
C GLY A 259 32.95 -3.35 9.61
N ARG A 260 33.99 -4.16 9.67
CA ARG A 260 34.28 -5.19 8.63
C ARG A 260 33.76 -6.57 8.98
N GLU A 261 33.58 -6.85 10.27
CA GLU A 261 33.26 -8.20 10.77
C GLU A 261 31.93 -8.16 11.54
N PRO A 262 30.77 -8.22 10.87
CA PRO A 262 29.48 -8.25 11.53
C PRO A 262 29.30 -9.52 12.38
N PRO A 263 28.54 -9.46 13.49
CA PRO A 263 28.25 -10.60 14.33
C PRO A 263 27.64 -11.76 13.52
N LYS A 264 28.09 -13.00 13.75
CA LYS A 264 27.59 -14.18 13.02
C LYS A 264 26.05 -14.28 13.04
N LYS A 265 25.44 -14.06 14.22
CA LYS A 265 23.98 -14.08 14.37
C LYS A 265 23.28 -13.07 13.46
N TYR A 266 23.84 -11.85 13.33
CA TYR A 266 23.28 -10.82 12.46
C TYR A 266 23.34 -11.23 10.99
N VAL A 267 24.46 -11.79 10.55
CA VAL A 267 24.63 -12.32 9.17
C VAL A 267 23.69 -13.48 8.90
N GLU A 268 23.51 -14.39 9.86
CA GLU A 268 22.61 -15.55 9.72
C GLU A 268 21.15 -15.07 9.58
N ILE A 269 20.70 -14.16 10.43
CA ILE A 269 19.35 -13.60 10.34
C ILE A 269 19.16 -12.82 9.04
N PHE A 270 20.14 -12.01 8.63
CA PHE A 270 20.10 -11.31 7.35
C PHE A 270 19.89 -12.25 6.16
N ARG A 271 20.60 -13.40 6.14
CA ARG A 271 20.44 -14.40 5.09
C ARG A 271 19.04 -14.98 5.07
N VAL A 272 18.46 -15.30 6.23
CA VAL A 272 17.09 -15.80 6.33
C VAL A 272 16.09 -14.81 5.78
N VAL A 273 16.19 -13.54 6.17
CA VAL A 273 15.29 -12.46 5.71
C VAL A 273 15.43 -12.25 4.21
N ARG A 274 16.65 -12.18 3.69
CA ARG A 274 16.92 -12.08 2.25
C ARG A 274 16.31 -13.25 1.48
N ASP A 275 16.53 -14.47 1.94
CA ASP A 275 16.05 -15.68 1.27
C ASP A 275 14.52 -15.79 1.32
N ALA A 276 13.88 -15.29 2.39
CA ALA A 276 12.43 -15.18 2.51
C ALA A 276 11.86 -14.18 1.49
N ARG A 277 12.46 -12.99 1.37
CA ARG A 277 12.12 -12.00 0.35
C ARG A 277 12.24 -12.58 -1.08
N ASP A 278 13.35 -13.25 -1.34
CA ASP A 278 13.62 -13.84 -2.64
C ASP A 278 12.63 -15.00 -2.95
N ALA A 279 12.20 -15.78 -1.95
CA ALA A 279 11.19 -16.83 -2.11
C ALA A 279 9.81 -16.27 -2.50
N ALA A 280 9.38 -15.15 -1.86
CA ALA A 280 8.16 -14.44 -2.24
C ALA A 280 8.22 -13.99 -3.71
N LEU A 281 9.29 -13.31 -4.09
CA LEU A 281 9.51 -12.84 -5.46
C LEU A 281 9.50 -13.99 -6.48
N GLU A 282 10.14 -15.10 -6.17
CA GLU A 282 10.21 -16.27 -7.06
C GLU A 282 8.83 -16.93 -7.24
N LEU A 283 8.00 -17.00 -6.18
CA LEU A 283 6.63 -17.49 -6.32
C LEU A 283 5.85 -16.64 -7.33
N VAL A 284 5.90 -15.29 -7.18
CA VAL A 284 5.19 -14.39 -8.09
C VAL A 284 5.69 -14.57 -9.54
N ARG A 285 7.00 -14.57 -9.76
CA ARG A 285 7.62 -14.79 -11.08
C ARG A 285 7.16 -16.08 -11.73
N ARG A 286 7.23 -17.18 -10.98
CA ARG A 286 6.83 -18.51 -11.47
C ARG A 286 5.34 -18.54 -11.84
N ARG A 287 4.46 -18.01 -10.97
CA ARG A 287 3.01 -18.00 -11.24
C ARG A 287 2.68 -17.21 -12.49
N PHE A 288 3.26 -16.02 -12.65
CA PHE A 288 3.04 -15.19 -13.84
C PHE A 288 3.61 -15.84 -15.11
N ALA A 289 4.80 -16.45 -15.05
CA ALA A 289 5.38 -17.17 -16.18
C ALA A 289 4.54 -18.39 -16.61
N GLU A 290 3.86 -19.05 -15.66
CA GLU A 290 2.97 -20.18 -15.89
C GLU A 290 1.54 -19.76 -16.27
N GLY A 291 1.21 -18.46 -16.25
CA GLY A 291 -0.15 -17.95 -16.46
C GLY A 291 -1.13 -18.39 -15.37
N LYS A 292 -0.64 -18.67 -14.16
CA LYS A 292 -1.44 -19.10 -13.02
C LYS A 292 -1.77 -17.92 -12.10
N PRO A 293 -2.99 -17.88 -11.53
CA PRO A 293 -3.34 -16.87 -10.56
C PRO A 293 -2.49 -16.99 -9.29
N VAL A 294 -2.26 -15.88 -8.61
CA VAL A 294 -1.61 -15.82 -7.30
C VAL A 294 -2.27 -14.72 -6.47
N HIS A 295 -2.57 -15.02 -5.21
CA HIS A 295 -3.19 -14.11 -4.26
C HIS A 295 -2.14 -13.53 -3.30
N GLY A 296 -2.44 -12.37 -2.71
CA GLY A 296 -1.54 -11.73 -1.75
C GLY A 296 -1.14 -12.64 -0.59
N TYR A 297 -2.13 -13.36 0.00
CA TYR A 297 -1.88 -14.29 1.10
C TYR A 297 -0.94 -15.44 0.73
N GLU A 298 -0.97 -15.95 -0.52
CA GLU A 298 -0.08 -17.06 -0.95
C GLU A 298 1.39 -16.61 -1.00
N VAL A 299 1.62 -15.35 -1.33
CA VAL A 299 2.98 -14.77 -1.39
C VAL A 299 3.53 -14.54 0.02
N ASP A 300 2.69 -14.08 0.97
CA ASP A 300 3.06 -13.98 2.38
C ASP A 300 3.40 -15.36 2.95
N ASP A 301 2.58 -16.38 2.68
CA ASP A 301 2.84 -17.76 3.12
C ASP A 301 4.20 -18.27 2.64
N ALA A 302 4.54 -18.04 1.37
CA ALA A 302 5.82 -18.48 0.81
C ALA A 302 7.02 -17.79 1.45
N CYS A 303 6.90 -16.50 1.75
CA CYS A 303 7.89 -15.72 2.48
C CYS A 303 8.04 -16.23 3.91
N ARG A 304 6.94 -16.30 4.62
CA ARG A 304 6.85 -16.67 6.04
C ARG A 304 7.35 -18.08 6.30
N GLU A 305 7.09 -19.02 5.38
CA GLU A 305 7.56 -20.40 5.51
C GLU A 305 9.09 -20.49 5.62
N VAL A 306 9.84 -19.66 4.91
CA VAL A 306 11.31 -19.61 5.01
C VAL A 306 11.74 -19.19 6.41
N VAL A 307 11.11 -18.15 6.97
CA VAL A 307 11.40 -17.65 8.32
C VAL A 307 11.05 -18.70 9.38
N VAL A 308 9.89 -19.36 9.24
CA VAL A 308 9.43 -20.42 10.16
C VAL A 308 10.38 -21.61 10.13
N ARG A 309 10.79 -22.09 8.96
CA ARG A 309 11.75 -23.21 8.83
C ARG A 309 13.11 -22.89 9.43
N ALA A 310 13.51 -21.62 9.43
CA ALA A 310 14.74 -21.17 10.07
C ALA A 310 14.60 -21.00 11.62
N GLY A 311 13.43 -21.27 12.19
CA GLY A 311 13.17 -21.18 13.63
C GLY A 311 12.83 -19.77 14.15
N TRP A 312 12.52 -18.81 13.26
CA TRP A 312 12.25 -17.41 13.61
C TRP A 312 10.79 -16.98 13.41
N GLY A 313 9.85 -17.92 13.18
CA GLY A 313 8.46 -17.61 12.82
C GLY A 313 7.76 -16.62 13.76
N GLU A 314 7.94 -16.75 15.09
CA GLU A 314 7.36 -15.86 16.11
C GLU A 314 7.99 -14.45 16.13
N ARG A 315 9.07 -14.26 15.39
CA ARG A 315 9.81 -13.00 15.31
C ARG A 315 9.55 -12.23 14.03
N PHE A 316 8.73 -12.76 13.13
CA PHE A 316 8.22 -12.07 11.94
C PHE A 316 6.77 -11.61 12.20
N ILE A 317 6.63 -10.38 12.70
CA ILE A 317 5.45 -9.87 13.41
C ILE A 317 4.54 -8.97 12.59
N HIS A 318 4.83 -8.77 11.30
CA HIS A 318 4.00 -8.00 10.38
C HIS A 318 3.81 -8.75 9.06
N ARG A 319 2.93 -8.26 8.17
CA ARG A 319 2.74 -8.78 6.81
C ARG A 319 4.03 -8.71 6.00
N THR A 320 4.12 -9.50 4.94
CA THR A 320 5.31 -9.51 4.06
C THR A 320 5.42 -8.25 3.19
N GLY A 321 4.31 -7.53 2.95
CA GLY A 321 4.37 -6.31 2.14
C GLY A 321 3.00 -5.68 1.90
N HIS A 322 3.01 -4.56 1.23
CA HIS A 322 1.83 -3.76 0.97
C HIS A 322 1.78 -3.20 -0.46
N SER A 323 0.59 -2.80 -0.89
CA SER A 323 0.43 -2.09 -2.16
C SER A 323 1.15 -0.75 -2.13
N ILE A 324 1.88 -0.44 -3.20
CA ILE A 324 2.54 0.85 -3.43
C ILE A 324 1.72 1.67 -4.42
N GLY A 325 1.46 2.94 -4.11
CA GLY A 325 0.65 3.84 -4.92
C GLY A 325 1.01 5.32 -4.73
N GLU A 326 0.02 6.20 -4.92
CA GLU A 326 0.14 7.62 -4.56
C GLU A 326 0.32 7.82 -3.04
N GLN A 327 -0.06 6.83 -2.25
CA GLN A 327 0.24 6.67 -0.83
C GLN A 327 1.23 5.50 -0.70
N VAL A 328 2.12 5.55 0.28
CA VAL A 328 3.08 4.48 0.52
C VAL A 328 2.35 3.17 0.81
N HIS A 329 1.31 3.20 1.64
CA HIS A 329 0.36 2.10 1.84
C HIS A 329 -0.86 2.31 0.93
N GLY A 330 -0.83 1.76 -0.27
CA GLY A 330 -1.88 1.90 -1.28
C GLY A 330 -3.11 1.01 -1.03
N ASN A 331 -4.12 1.13 -1.92
CA ASN A 331 -5.38 0.37 -1.83
C ASN A 331 -5.42 -0.88 -2.72
N GLY A 332 -4.29 -1.27 -3.32
CA GLY A 332 -4.15 -2.54 -4.02
C GLY A 332 -3.94 -3.72 -3.07
N VAL A 333 -3.65 -4.88 -3.64
CA VAL A 333 -3.38 -6.10 -2.89
C VAL A 333 -2.17 -5.93 -1.98
N ASN A 334 -2.32 -6.35 -0.73
CA ASN A 334 -1.22 -6.52 0.21
C ASN A 334 -0.70 -7.96 0.17
N ILE A 335 0.56 -8.13 0.52
CA ILE A 335 1.17 -9.44 0.68
C ILE A 335 0.99 -9.81 2.15
N ASP A 336 -0.17 -10.39 2.47
CA ASP A 336 -0.62 -10.52 3.86
C ASP A 336 -1.50 -11.78 4.08
N ASN A 337 -1.08 -12.62 5.00
CA ASN A 337 -1.85 -13.70 5.62
C ASN A 337 -1.64 -13.74 7.14
N LEU A 338 -1.18 -12.65 7.73
CA LEU A 338 -0.93 -12.54 9.17
C LEU A 338 -1.89 -11.54 9.84
N GLU A 339 -1.82 -10.28 9.43
CA GLU A 339 -2.65 -9.20 10.00
C GLU A 339 -4.06 -9.25 9.40
N THR A 340 -4.12 -9.51 8.11
CA THR A 340 -5.36 -9.73 7.35
C THR A 340 -5.13 -10.83 6.32
N LYS A 341 -6.19 -11.45 5.83
CA LYS A 341 -6.09 -12.38 4.71
C LYS A 341 -6.41 -11.65 3.42
N ASP A 342 -5.40 -11.20 2.68
CA ASP A 342 -5.65 -10.54 1.41
C ASP A 342 -5.87 -11.55 0.28
N GLU A 343 -7.15 -11.78 -0.01
CA GLU A 343 -7.62 -12.74 -1.03
C GLU A 343 -7.65 -12.14 -2.44
N ARG A 344 -7.17 -10.89 -2.63
CA ARG A 344 -7.11 -10.29 -3.96
C ARG A 344 -6.01 -10.92 -4.78
N LEU A 345 -6.26 -10.99 -6.09
CA LEU A 345 -5.26 -11.44 -7.06
C LEU A 345 -4.22 -10.35 -7.31
N LEU A 346 -2.97 -10.76 -7.46
CA LEU A 346 -1.98 -9.92 -8.10
C LEU A 346 -2.33 -9.82 -9.59
N VAL A 347 -2.44 -8.61 -10.11
CA VAL A 347 -2.81 -8.34 -11.50
C VAL A 347 -1.74 -7.51 -12.21
N PRO A 348 -1.66 -7.54 -13.55
CA PRO A 348 -0.76 -6.64 -14.28
C PRO A 348 -1.01 -5.17 -13.97
N GLY A 349 0.06 -4.38 -13.89
CA GLY A 349 0.04 -2.94 -13.63
C GLY A 349 0.14 -2.55 -12.15
N ILE A 350 0.19 -3.49 -11.19
CA ILE A 350 0.32 -3.15 -9.77
C ILE A 350 1.79 -3.08 -9.31
N CYS A 351 2.02 -2.26 -8.29
CA CYS A 351 3.27 -2.18 -7.55
C CYS A 351 3.02 -2.51 -6.08
N PHE A 352 3.93 -3.27 -5.46
CA PHE A 352 3.85 -3.68 -4.06
C PHE A 352 5.23 -3.93 -3.47
N SER A 353 5.36 -3.74 -2.14
CA SER A 353 6.59 -4.07 -1.41
C SER A 353 6.69 -5.58 -1.11
N VAL A 354 7.93 -6.04 -0.91
CA VAL A 354 8.25 -7.34 -0.30
C VAL A 354 9.35 -7.08 0.73
N GLU A 355 8.98 -7.12 2.02
CA GLU A 355 9.77 -6.56 3.11
C GLU A 355 9.81 -7.46 4.36
N PRO A 356 10.13 -8.76 4.27
CA PRO A 356 10.19 -9.58 5.47
C PRO A 356 11.17 -9.04 6.49
N GLY A 357 10.84 -9.23 7.79
CA GLY A 357 11.69 -8.82 8.89
C GLY A 357 11.72 -9.84 10.03
N ILE A 358 12.83 -9.86 10.77
CA ILE A 358 13.00 -10.60 12.02
C ILE A 358 13.39 -9.62 13.11
N TYR A 359 12.61 -9.59 14.19
CA TYR A 359 12.68 -8.60 15.26
C TYR A 359 13.00 -9.28 16.60
N LEU A 360 14.15 -8.97 17.14
CA LEU A 360 14.61 -9.49 18.43
C LEU A 360 14.55 -8.36 19.46
N ASP A 361 13.46 -8.33 20.21
CA ASP A 361 13.18 -7.30 21.20
C ASP A 361 14.38 -7.08 22.15
N GLY A 362 14.79 -5.81 22.31
CA GLY A 362 15.93 -5.41 23.12
C GLY A 362 17.31 -5.81 22.56
N GLU A 363 17.39 -6.35 21.32
CA GLU A 363 18.65 -6.83 20.77
C GLU A 363 18.95 -6.24 19.37
N MET A 364 18.16 -6.59 18.36
CA MET A 364 18.35 -6.15 16.98
C MET A 364 17.15 -6.45 16.11
N ALA A 365 17.09 -5.85 14.93
CA ALA A 365 16.23 -6.31 13.85
C ALA A 365 16.94 -6.33 12.50
N VAL A 366 16.40 -7.14 11.61
CA VAL A 366 16.77 -7.18 10.19
C VAL A 366 15.50 -7.12 9.36
N ARG A 367 15.42 -6.19 8.44
CA ARG A 367 14.43 -6.09 7.36
C ARG A 367 15.16 -5.77 6.05
N THR A 368 14.78 -6.41 4.97
CA THR A 368 15.22 -6.01 3.63
C THR A 368 14.00 -5.90 2.75
N GLU A 369 13.93 -4.83 1.99
CA GLU A 369 12.75 -4.50 1.20
C GLU A 369 13.08 -4.20 -0.24
N ILE A 370 12.16 -4.59 -1.10
CA ILE A 370 12.15 -4.29 -2.52
C ILE A 370 10.72 -3.93 -2.96
N ASP A 371 10.61 -3.05 -3.93
CA ASP A 371 9.37 -2.87 -4.68
C ASP A 371 9.32 -3.77 -5.90
N VAL A 372 8.19 -4.41 -6.09
CA VAL A 372 7.91 -5.32 -7.21
C VAL A 372 6.80 -4.73 -8.07
N PHE A 373 7.07 -4.59 -9.35
CA PHE A 373 6.08 -4.16 -10.35
C PHE A 373 5.75 -5.30 -11.32
N ILE A 374 4.48 -5.50 -11.57
CA ILE A 374 4.01 -6.43 -12.59
C ILE A 374 3.64 -5.61 -13.83
N THR A 375 4.44 -5.70 -14.87
CA THR A 375 4.18 -4.95 -16.10
C THR A 375 2.83 -5.30 -16.73
N PRO A 376 2.26 -4.45 -17.58
CA PRO A 376 1.02 -4.79 -18.33
C PRO A 376 1.12 -6.08 -19.16
N ALA A 377 2.34 -6.49 -19.54
CA ALA A 377 2.61 -7.75 -20.23
C ALA A 377 2.77 -8.96 -19.29
N GLY A 378 2.61 -8.80 -17.97
CA GLY A 378 2.76 -9.85 -16.97
C GLY A 378 4.21 -10.19 -16.59
N LYS A 379 5.19 -9.36 -16.98
CA LYS A 379 6.58 -9.53 -16.53
C LYS A 379 6.73 -8.99 -15.12
N VAL A 380 7.35 -9.75 -14.22
CA VAL A 380 7.58 -9.36 -12.82
C VAL A 380 8.97 -8.74 -12.70
N GLU A 381 9.02 -7.47 -12.39
CA GLU A 381 10.24 -6.67 -12.28
C GLU A 381 10.44 -6.16 -10.86
N VAL A 382 11.70 -6.06 -10.42
CA VAL A 382 12.05 -5.35 -9.18
C VAL A 382 12.49 -3.95 -9.57
N SER A 383 11.94 -2.96 -8.91
CA SER A 383 12.21 -1.55 -9.17
C SER A 383 13.48 -1.12 -8.44
N GLY A 384 14.65 -1.29 -9.07
CA GLY A 384 15.94 -0.86 -8.54
C GLY A 384 16.79 -1.97 -7.93
N ALA A 385 17.75 -1.57 -7.09
CA ALA A 385 18.73 -2.50 -6.52
C ALA A 385 18.13 -3.33 -5.38
N GLN A 386 18.53 -4.60 -5.33
CA GLN A 386 18.19 -5.53 -4.24
C GLN A 386 19.40 -5.72 -3.33
N GLN A 387 19.20 -5.60 -2.05
CA GLN A 387 20.27 -5.89 -1.10
C GLN A 387 20.61 -7.40 -1.12
N ARG A 388 21.86 -7.73 -1.43
CA ARG A 388 22.37 -9.12 -1.44
C ARG A 388 23.23 -9.42 -0.24
N GLU A 389 23.96 -8.44 0.26
CA GLU A 389 24.86 -8.51 1.39
C GLU A 389 24.67 -7.29 2.30
N LEU A 390 25.09 -7.40 3.55
CA LEU A 390 25.11 -6.25 4.47
C LEU A 390 26.02 -5.15 3.95
N VAL A 391 25.62 -3.89 4.11
CA VAL A 391 26.49 -2.74 3.86
C VAL A 391 27.53 -2.68 4.97
N LEU A 392 28.82 -2.84 4.64
CA LEU A 392 29.91 -2.66 5.59
C LEU A 392 30.35 -1.20 5.58
N ILE A 393 30.28 -0.56 6.73
CA ILE A 393 30.57 0.86 6.93
C ILE A 393 31.92 0.96 7.63
N ASP A 394 32.97 1.34 6.88
CA ASP A 394 34.35 1.46 7.35
C ASP A 394 34.75 2.91 7.70
#